data_9b816dcac7568a9f734a4d3a6f46cb5f
#
_entry.id   9b816dcac7568a9f734a4d3a6f46cb5f
#
_cell.length_a   1.000
_cell.length_b   1.000
_cell.length_c   1.000
_cell.angle_alpha   90.00
_cell.angle_beta   90.00
_cell.angle_gamma   90.00
#
_symmetry.space_group_name_H-M   'P 1'
#
loop_
_entity.id
_entity.type
_entity.pdbx_description
1 polymer ?
#
loop_
_entity_poly.entity_id
_entity_poly.type
_entity_poly.pdbx_seq_one_letter_code
_entity_poly.pdbx_strand_id
1 'polypeptide(L)'
;MKKLFVTLALLFSFACAYAQDYKLVADASIPADAAKVLVQRFTQMLSSGGFTVSEEGADVIRLIPTVTSKMEVSDAQVALTIDLKATVGDVSEIFPLKGVGESEADAWLRAAKTLLPKSKTAQTFLEKLKK
;
A
#
# COMPACT_ATOMS: atom_id res chain seq x y z
N MET A 1 -37.06 -8.58 -4.54
CA MET A 1 -36.50 -9.16 -4.87
C MET A 1 -36.11 -9.85 -4.90
N LYS A 2 -36.30 -10.02 -4.77
CA LYS A 2 -35.60 -10.66 -5.00
C LYS A 2 -35.36 -11.34 -5.83
N LYS A 3 -35.65 -11.51 -6.23
CA LYS A 3 -35.08 -12.07 -7.07
C LYS A 3 -34.67 -11.78 -7.98
N LEU A 4 -35.17 -11.15 -8.16
CA LEU A 4 -34.34 -10.97 -8.91
C LEU A 4 -33.51 -10.40 -8.66
N PHE A 5 -33.82 -10.11 -8.18
CA PHE A 5 -32.75 -9.91 -7.84
C PHE A 5 -32.06 -10.67 -7.68
N VAL A 6 -32.83 -11.30 -7.78
CA VAL A 6 -31.89 -12.37 -7.57
C VAL A 6 -31.03 -12.63 -8.78
N THR A 7 -31.63 -12.74 -9.88
CA THR A 7 -30.88 -12.94 -11.11
C THR A 7 -29.94 -11.77 -11.37
N LEU A 8 -30.44 -10.63 -11.11
CA LEU A 8 -29.64 -9.44 -11.27
C LEU A 8 -28.47 -9.45 -10.30
N ALA A 9 -28.73 -9.90 -9.10
CA ALA A 9 -27.66 -10.03 -8.14
C ALA A 9 -26.57 -10.96 -8.62
N LEU A 10 -26.95 -11.99 -9.32
CA LEU A 10 -25.95 -12.92 -9.87
C LEU A 10 -25.04 -12.24 -10.88
N LEU A 11 -25.59 -11.41 -11.72
CA LEU A 11 -24.78 -10.69 -12.68
C LEU A 11 -23.83 -9.75 -12.01
N PHE A 12 -24.29 -9.07 -11.00
CA PHE A 12 -23.39 -8.22 -10.22
C PHE A 12 -22.36 -9.02 -9.48
N SER A 13 -22.75 -10.20 -9.05
CA SER A 13 -21.81 -11.06 -8.36
C SER A 13 -20.64 -11.43 -9.22
N PHE A 14 -20.87 -11.59 -10.51
CA PHE A 14 -19.76 -11.88 -11.40
C PHE A 14 -18.77 -10.73 -11.43
N ALA A 15 -19.23 -9.51 -11.53
CA ALA A 15 -18.35 -8.37 -11.51
C ALA A 15 -17.60 -8.32 -10.19
N CYS A 16 -18.27 -8.56 -9.10
CA CYS A 16 -17.65 -8.57 -7.78
C CYS A 16 -16.68 -9.72 -7.60
N ALA A 17 -16.97 -10.86 -8.23
CA ALA A 17 -16.11 -12.03 -8.08
C ALA A 17 -14.72 -11.81 -8.67
N TYR A 18 -14.58 -10.92 -9.63
CA TYR A 18 -13.29 -10.63 -10.22
C TYR A 18 -12.56 -9.51 -9.50
N ALA A 19 -13.26 -8.76 -8.67
CA ALA A 19 -12.62 -7.70 -7.90
C ALA A 19 -12.08 -8.33 -6.61
N GLN A 20 -10.78 -8.37 -6.48
CA GLN A 20 -10.17 -8.85 -5.25
C GLN A 20 -10.22 -7.78 -4.21
N ASP A 21 -10.50 -8.20 -2.99
CA ASP A 21 -10.59 -7.32 -1.84
C ASP A 21 -9.39 -7.59 -0.95
N TYR A 22 -8.61 -6.57 -0.70
CA TYR A 22 -7.39 -6.67 0.10
C TYR A 22 -7.52 -5.91 1.39
N LYS A 23 -6.86 -6.42 2.40
CA LYS A 23 -6.67 -5.71 3.66
C LYS A 23 -5.21 -5.24 3.70
N LEU A 24 -5.00 -3.98 4.01
CA LEU A 24 -3.65 -3.42 4.12
C LEU A 24 -3.23 -3.40 5.58
N VAL A 25 -2.07 -3.96 5.88
CA VAL A 25 -1.52 -4.00 7.23
C VAL A 25 -0.11 -3.43 7.19
N ALA A 26 0.08 -2.30 7.86
CA ALA A 26 1.41 -1.71 8.00
C ALA A 26 2.11 -2.33 9.20
N ASP A 27 3.41 -2.61 9.03
CA ASP A 27 4.19 -3.18 10.12
C ASP A 27 4.20 -2.24 11.33
N ALA A 28 4.26 -2.82 12.52
CA ALA A 28 4.20 -2.05 13.76
C ALA A 28 5.38 -1.10 13.92
N SER A 29 6.50 -1.35 13.23
CA SER A 29 7.66 -0.48 13.28
C SER A 29 7.46 0.84 12.53
N ILE A 30 6.41 0.94 11.71
CA ILE A 30 6.15 2.16 10.95
C ILE A 30 5.41 3.15 11.86
N PRO A 31 5.89 4.41 11.98
CA PRO A 31 5.18 5.41 12.76
C PRO A 31 3.73 5.60 12.28
N ALA A 32 2.83 5.86 13.20
CA ALA A 32 1.40 5.87 12.91
C ALA A 32 1.00 6.81 11.77
N ASP A 33 1.57 8.02 11.75
CA ASP A 33 1.21 8.99 10.71
C ASP A 33 1.71 8.54 9.35
N ALA A 34 2.92 7.98 9.29
CA ALA A 34 3.46 7.45 8.05
C ALA A 34 2.64 6.25 7.58
N ALA A 35 2.22 5.39 8.52
CA ALA A 35 1.40 4.24 8.17
C ALA A 35 0.08 4.67 7.53
N LYS A 36 -0.55 5.73 8.05
CA LYS A 36 -1.79 6.25 7.47
C LYS A 36 -1.58 6.70 6.02
N VAL A 37 -0.50 7.40 5.76
CA VAL A 37 -0.21 7.87 4.40
C VAL A 37 0.04 6.70 3.49
N LEU A 38 0.82 5.71 3.94
CA LEU A 38 1.11 4.53 3.12
C LEU A 38 -0.17 3.75 2.80
N VAL A 39 -1.02 3.53 3.78
CA VAL A 39 -2.29 2.83 3.54
C VAL A 39 -3.14 3.60 2.55
N GLN A 40 -3.21 4.91 2.69
CA GLN A 40 -3.97 5.75 1.78
C GLN A 40 -3.44 5.66 0.35
N ARG A 41 -2.12 5.73 0.18
CA ARG A 41 -1.50 5.67 -1.14
C ARG A 41 -1.67 4.29 -1.77
N PHE A 42 -1.51 3.23 -1.00
CA PHE A 42 -1.75 1.88 -1.51
C PHE A 42 -3.22 1.66 -1.85
N THR A 43 -4.13 2.23 -1.08
CA THR A 43 -5.55 2.16 -1.40
C THR A 43 -5.83 2.82 -2.75
N GLN A 44 -5.26 3.99 -3.00
CA GLN A 44 -5.41 4.67 -4.28
C GLN A 44 -4.82 3.84 -5.43
N MET A 45 -3.65 3.25 -5.19
CA MET A 45 -2.98 2.41 -6.17
C MET A 45 -3.86 1.22 -6.55
N LEU A 46 -4.36 0.51 -5.55
CA LEU A 46 -5.17 -0.68 -5.79
C LEU A 46 -6.50 -0.33 -6.46
N SER A 47 -7.12 0.76 -6.05
CA SER A 47 -8.36 1.21 -6.68
C SER A 47 -8.15 1.52 -8.15
N SER A 48 -7.03 2.13 -8.50
CA SER A 48 -6.73 2.44 -9.90
C SER A 48 -6.52 1.18 -10.72
N GLY A 49 -6.13 0.09 -10.09
CA GLY A 49 -5.94 -1.20 -10.73
C GLY A 49 -7.18 -2.08 -10.76
N GLY A 50 -8.31 -1.58 -10.23
CA GLY A 50 -9.55 -2.35 -10.20
C GLY A 50 -9.74 -3.23 -8.98
N PHE A 51 -8.90 -3.06 -7.97
CA PHE A 51 -9.01 -3.82 -6.72
C PHE A 51 -9.71 -3.00 -5.66
N THR A 52 -10.21 -3.66 -4.62
CA THR A 52 -10.83 -2.96 -3.49
C THR A 52 -10.03 -3.20 -2.22
N VAL A 53 -10.20 -2.30 -1.26
CA VAL A 53 -9.51 -2.39 0.02
C VAL A 53 -10.54 -2.24 1.13
N SER A 54 -10.52 -3.17 2.09
CA SER A 54 -11.42 -3.10 3.24
C SER A 54 -10.77 -3.78 4.44
N GLU A 55 -11.35 -3.58 5.60
CA GLU A 55 -10.89 -4.25 6.82
C GLU A 55 -11.17 -5.75 6.80
N GLU A 56 -12.05 -6.17 5.91
CA GLU A 56 -12.47 -7.57 5.82
C GLU A 56 -11.91 -8.26 4.59
N GLY A 57 -10.93 -7.65 3.94
CA GLY A 57 -10.33 -8.23 2.75
C GLY A 57 -9.79 -9.63 3.00
N ALA A 58 -10.06 -10.53 2.06
CA ALA A 58 -9.67 -11.92 2.20
C ALA A 58 -8.16 -12.11 2.14
N ASP A 59 -7.49 -11.30 1.36
CA ASP A 59 -6.05 -11.36 1.22
C ASP A 59 -5.43 -10.15 1.90
N VAL A 60 -4.34 -10.39 2.62
CA VAL A 60 -3.68 -9.33 3.39
C VAL A 60 -2.41 -8.92 2.67
N ILE A 61 -2.32 -7.64 2.33
CA ILE A 61 -1.09 -7.05 1.83
C ILE A 61 -0.35 -6.46 3.03
N ARG A 62 0.84 -6.98 3.29
CA ARG A 62 1.66 -6.51 4.40
C ARG A 62 2.69 -5.53 3.88
N LEU A 63 2.83 -4.42 4.58
CA LEU A 63 3.80 -3.39 4.25
C LEU A 63 4.94 -3.48 5.27
N ILE A 64 6.08 -4.01 4.83
CA ILE A 64 7.20 -4.32 5.71
C ILE A 64 8.38 -3.45 5.32
N PRO A 65 8.85 -2.56 6.20
CA PRO A 65 9.95 -1.65 5.87
C PRO A 65 11.30 -2.25 6.21
N THR A 66 12.29 -1.89 5.42
CA THR A 66 13.69 -2.08 5.76
C THR A 66 14.38 -0.74 5.62
N VAL A 67 14.82 -0.17 6.73
CA VAL A 67 15.56 1.08 6.69
C VAL A 67 16.99 0.76 6.25
N THR A 68 17.36 1.17 5.05
CA THR A 68 18.67 0.88 4.50
C THR A 68 19.69 1.96 4.83
N SER A 69 19.22 3.15 5.16
CA SER A 69 20.13 4.24 5.55
C SER A 69 19.39 5.21 6.46
N LYS A 70 20.08 5.61 7.51
CA LYS A 70 19.61 6.65 8.42
C LYS A 70 20.79 7.54 8.71
N MET A 71 20.71 8.79 8.30
CA MET A 71 21.82 9.73 8.44
C MET A 71 21.34 11.04 9.04
N GLU A 72 22.12 11.57 9.96
CA GLU A 72 21.89 12.92 10.43
C GLU A 72 22.59 13.88 9.47
N VAL A 73 21.78 14.64 8.73
CA VAL A 73 22.28 15.53 7.68
C VAL A 73 22.78 16.83 8.30
N SER A 74 22.12 17.26 9.38
CA SER A 74 22.49 18.45 10.12
C SER A 74 21.95 18.30 11.54
N ASP A 75 22.22 19.30 12.39
CA ASP A 75 21.79 19.26 13.79
C ASP A 75 20.30 19.05 13.97
N ALA A 76 19.52 19.37 12.96
CA ALA A 76 18.06 19.32 13.06
C ALA A 76 17.42 18.48 11.97
N GLN A 77 18.18 17.66 11.24
CA GLN A 77 17.60 16.90 10.14
C GLN A 77 18.09 15.47 10.10
N VAL A 78 17.16 14.57 9.82
CA VAL A 78 17.42 13.13 9.65
C VAL A 78 16.98 12.73 8.25
N ALA A 79 17.85 12.04 7.53
CA ALA A 79 17.55 11.51 6.22
C ALA A 79 17.38 10.00 6.32
N LEU A 80 16.24 9.50 5.83
CA LEU A 80 15.96 8.06 5.81
C LEU A 80 15.85 7.57 4.39
N THR A 81 16.43 6.40 4.14
CA THR A 81 16.19 5.64 2.92
C THR A 81 15.58 4.31 3.34
N ILE A 82 14.44 4.00 2.77
CA ILE A 82 13.64 2.86 3.21
C ILE A 82 13.23 2.05 1.99
N ASP A 83 13.40 0.74 2.07
CA ASP A 83 12.83 -0.19 1.10
C ASP A 83 11.56 -0.76 1.72
N LEU A 84 10.41 -0.35 1.20
CA LEU A 84 9.13 -0.83 1.69
C LEU A 84 8.69 -2.01 0.83
N LYS A 85 8.56 -3.16 1.45
CA LYS A 85 8.14 -4.37 0.76
C LYS A 85 6.66 -4.56 0.95
N ALA A 86 5.93 -4.59 -0.16
CA ALA A 86 4.51 -4.96 -0.15
C ALA A 86 4.44 -6.43 -0.56
N THR A 87 3.85 -7.25 0.30
CA THR A 87 3.79 -8.68 0.04
C THR A 87 2.42 -9.24 0.34
N VAL A 88 1.95 -10.10 -0.56
CA VAL A 88 0.70 -10.84 -0.39
C VAL A 88 0.87 -12.19 -1.10
N GLY A 89 0.74 -13.28 -0.32
CA GLY A 89 1.01 -14.60 -0.87
C GLY A 89 2.40 -14.69 -1.46
N ASP A 90 2.50 -15.09 -2.71
CA ASP A 90 3.78 -15.21 -3.42
C ASP A 90 4.19 -13.95 -4.14
N VAL A 91 3.36 -12.92 -4.09
CA VAL A 91 3.63 -11.65 -4.78
C VAL A 91 4.32 -10.69 -3.83
N SER A 92 5.39 -10.07 -4.29
CA SER A 92 6.03 -9.01 -3.52
C SER A 92 6.65 -7.99 -4.47
N GLU A 93 6.76 -6.77 -3.98
CA GLU A 93 7.39 -5.69 -4.71
C GLU A 93 8.02 -4.73 -3.71
N ILE A 94 9.18 -4.18 -4.05
CA ILE A 94 9.87 -3.25 -3.19
C ILE A 94 9.67 -1.84 -3.71
N PHE A 95 9.21 -0.96 -2.83
CA PHE A 95 8.99 0.45 -3.13
C PHE A 95 10.06 1.25 -2.39
N PRO A 96 11.02 1.83 -3.11
CA PRO A 96 12.04 2.64 -2.45
C PRO A 96 11.48 4.00 -2.03
N LEU A 97 11.74 4.37 -0.79
CA LEU A 97 11.25 5.62 -0.24
C LEU A 97 12.41 6.40 0.37
N LYS A 98 12.36 7.72 0.27
CA LYS A 98 13.34 8.60 0.90
C LYS A 98 12.62 9.77 1.52
N GLY A 99 13.07 10.16 2.70
CA GLY A 99 12.52 11.33 3.37
C GLY A 99 13.54 11.99 4.23
N VAL A 100 13.47 13.32 4.32
CA VAL A 100 14.30 14.13 5.20
C VAL A 100 13.37 14.95 6.06
N GLY A 101 13.55 14.91 7.37
CA GLY A 101 12.71 15.62 8.29
C GLY A 101 13.47 16.05 9.54
N GLU A 102 12.78 16.75 10.43
CA GLU A 102 13.37 17.24 11.67
C GLU A 102 13.51 16.18 12.74
N SER A 103 12.88 15.03 12.51
CA SER A 103 12.97 13.88 13.40
C SER A 103 12.83 12.64 12.55
N GLU A 104 13.09 11.48 13.15
CA GLU A 104 12.91 10.21 12.45
C GLU A 104 11.45 10.05 12.02
N ALA A 105 10.51 10.37 12.89
CA ALA A 105 9.09 10.25 12.56
C ALA A 105 8.69 11.19 11.41
N ASP A 106 9.23 12.40 11.40
CA ASP A 106 8.97 13.36 10.33
C ASP A 106 9.59 12.89 9.01
N ALA A 107 10.81 12.34 9.07
CA ALA A 107 11.45 11.77 7.89
C ALA A 107 10.63 10.59 7.32
N TRP A 108 10.10 9.76 8.20
CA TRP A 108 9.21 8.67 7.80
C TRP A 108 7.97 9.19 7.07
N LEU A 109 7.36 10.23 7.63
CA LEU A 109 6.15 10.79 7.03
C LEU A 109 6.43 11.35 5.65
N ARG A 110 7.57 12.05 5.52
CA ARG A 110 7.95 12.60 4.21
C ARG A 110 8.30 11.50 3.23
N ALA A 111 8.97 10.44 3.69
CA ALA A 111 9.26 9.29 2.86
C ALA A 111 7.97 8.63 2.36
N ALA A 112 6.99 8.47 3.24
CA ALA A 112 5.70 7.88 2.88
C ALA A 112 5.01 8.70 1.78
N LYS A 113 5.14 10.02 1.84
CA LYS A 113 4.52 10.90 0.84
C LYS A 113 5.19 10.81 -0.52
N THR A 114 6.37 10.21 -0.63
CA THR A 114 7.02 10.02 -1.92
C THR A 114 6.49 8.81 -2.68
N LEU A 115 5.69 7.98 -2.03
CA LEU A 115 5.08 6.84 -2.69
C LEU A 115 4.01 7.34 -3.67
N LEU A 116 4.22 7.06 -4.94
CA LEU A 116 3.32 7.52 -5.99
C LEU A 116 2.44 6.36 -6.46
N PRO A 117 1.11 6.49 -6.37
CA PRO A 117 0.21 5.40 -6.77
C PRO A 117 0.29 5.01 -8.24
N LYS A 118 0.85 5.89 -9.08
CA LYS A 118 0.97 5.63 -10.51
C LYS A 118 2.41 5.46 -10.95
N SER A 119 3.32 5.21 -10.03
CA SER A 119 4.72 5.00 -10.38
C SER A 119 4.90 3.70 -11.17
N LYS A 120 6.06 3.55 -11.79
CA LYS A 120 6.37 2.33 -12.53
C LYS A 120 6.37 1.12 -11.61
N THR A 121 6.89 1.27 -10.40
CA THR A 121 6.89 0.20 -9.40
C THR A 121 5.46 -0.20 -9.04
N ALA A 122 4.58 0.79 -8.88
CA ALA A 122 3.17 0.53 -8.60
C ALA A 122 2.53 -0.24 -9.75
N GLN A 123 2.81 0.13 -10.98
CA GLN A 123 2.28 -0.58 -12.14
C GLN A 123 2.74 -2.03 -12.15
N THR A 124 4.01 -2.25 -11.87
CA THR A 124 4.57 -3.60 -11.81
C THR A 124 3.87 -4.43 -10.74
N PHE A 125 3.65 -3.85 -9.56
CA PHE A 125 2.96 -4.53 -8.48
C PHE A 125 1.53 -4.92 -8.89
N LEU A 126 0.81 -3.98 -9.50
CA LEU A 126 -0.55 -4.25 -9.95
C LEU A 126 -0.61 -5.35 -10.99
N GLU A 127 0.37 -5.38 -11.91
CA GLU A 127 0.43 -6.44 -12.90
C GLU A 127 0.65 -7.80 -12.26
N LYS A 128 1.50 -7.86 -11.24
CA LYS A 128 1.74 -9.11 -10.51
C LYS A 128 0.47 -9.59 -9.81
N LEU A 129 -0.33 -8.67 -9.29
CA LEU A 129 -1.57 -9.02 -8.60
C LEU A 129 -2.61 -9.59 -9.56
N LYS A 130 -2.56 -9.23 -10.83
CA LYS A 130 -3.52 -9.68 -11.82
C LYS A 130 -3.26 -11.09 -12.33
N LYS A 131 -2.12 -11.65 -12.02
CA LYS A 131 -1.76 -13.00 -12.50
C LYS A 131 -2.18 -14.13 -11.58
#